data_8bc51e8d6f364000aae90516d482f326
#
_entry.id   8bc51e8d6f364000aae90516d482f326
#
_cell.length_a   1.000
_cell.length_b   1.000
_cell.length_c   1.000
_cell.angle_alpha   90.00
_cell.angle_beta   90.00
_cell.angle_gamma   90.00
#
_symmetry.space_group_name_H-M   'P 1'
#
loop_
_entity.id
_entity.type
_entity.pdbx_description
1 polymer ?
#
loop_
_entity_poly.entity_id
_entity_poly.type
_entity_poly.pdbx_seq_one_letter_code
_entity_poly.pdbx_strand_id
1 'polypeptide(L)'
;MRSLQRRLSTGLIISLIVIFIVLLILVSHAIRHVSEDYIASRLEHDSETMLSAISFPDTGPAHLDSVRIDGIYRRPYSGHYYLIQAGDTVFRSRSLWDHNLSVPLDSREAGKRLHLQGPKNQPLLALITHYHRAGQEITIAVAEDLTDIEAQVTRFQQVFTFVALILFFIMVTIQALLVYLGLRPIEAVREDIRKLEQGSVEKLSNQVPSEIQPLVNEVNRLLQLMHQRMTRSRNALGDLAHALKKPLTVIRQVRQDPVIKE
;
A
#
# COMPACT_ATOMS: atom_id res chain seq x y z
N MET A 1 -26.26 10.65 11.24
CA MET A 1 -24.88 10.39 11.68
C MET A 1 -24.18 9.25 10.93
N ARG A 2 -24.89 8.34 10.31
CA ARG A 2 -24.27 7.34 9.38
C ARG A 2 -23.37 7.96 8.29
N SER A 3 -23.50 9.27 8.00
CA SER A 3 -22.74 9.91 6.92
C SER A 3 -21.27 10.20 7.29
N LEU A 4 -20.94 10.65 8.51
CA LEU A 4 -19.56 10.99 8.89
C LEU A 4 -18.73 9.72 9.11
N GLN A 5 -19.26 8.76 9.85
CA GLN A 5 -18.64 7.44 10.05
C GLN A 5 -18.39 6.76 8.71
N ARG A 6 -19.38 6.78 7.82
CA ARG A 6 -19.27 6.17 6.50
C ARG A 6 -18.24 6.88 5.61
N ARG A 7 -18.19 8.22 5.65
CA ARG A 7 -17.19 8.99 4.89
C ARG A 7 -15.78 8.74 5.41
N LEU A 8 -15.60 8.70 6.72
CA LEU A 8 -14.29 8.43 7.33
C LEU A 8 -13.81 7.02 7.00
N SER A 9 -14.67 6.01 7.22
CA SER A 9 -14.33 4.61 6.91
C SER A 9 -14.06 4.41 5.41
N THR A 10 -14.87 4.96 4.51
CA THR A 10 -14.63 4.84 3.08
C THR A 10 -13.34 5.55 2.65
N GLY A 11 -13.06 6.74 3.16
CA GLY A 11 -11.82 7.45 2.86
C GLY A 11 -10.57 6.66 3.29
N LEU A 12 -10.60 6.11 4.50
CA LEU A 12 -9.53 5.29 5.04
C LEU A 12 -9.36 3.97 4.26
N ILE A 13 -10.46 3.30 3.90
CA ILE A 13 -10.41 2.06 3.10
C ILE A 13 -9.83 2.35 1.71
N ILE A 14 -10.26 3.42 1.04
CA ILE A 14 -9.72 3.81 -0.27
C ILE A 14 -8.22 4.10 -0.17
N SER A 15 -7.79 4.87 0.83
CA SER A 15 -6.37 5.14 1.09
C SER A 15 -5.57 3.85 1.29
N LEU A 16 -6.10 2.91 2.06
CA LEU A 16 -5.46 1.62 2.30
C LEU A 16 -5.35 0.78 1.02
N ILE A 17 -6.41 0.76 0.18
CA ILE A 17 -6.40 0.08 -1.12
C ILE A 17 -5.32 0.67 -2.03
N VAL A 18 -5.24 2.00 -2.12
CA VAL A 18 -4.24 2.68 -2.96
C VAL A 18 -2.82 2.32 -2.50
N ILE A 19 -2.54 2.43 -1.20
CA ILE A 19 -1.23 2.08 -0.63
C ILE A 19 -0.91 0.61 -0.92
N PHE A 20 -1.88 -0.29 -0.76
CA PHE A 20 -1.70 -1.71 -0.99
C PHE A 20 -1.38 -2.04 -2.45
N ILE A 21 -2.10 -1.42 -3.41
CA ILE A 21 -1.83 -1.59 -4.84
C ILE A 21 -0.43 -1.08 -5.21
N VAL A 22 -0.07 0.11 -4.70
CA VAL A 22 1.27 0.68 -4.94
C VAL A 22 2.35 -0.23 -4.38
N LEU A 23 2.16 -0.79 -3.18
CA LEU A 23 3.11 -1.72 -2.57
C LEU A 23 3.28 -3.00 -3.40
N LEU A 24 2.18 -3.60 -3.88
CA LEU A 24 2.23 -4.79 -4.73
C LEU A 24 3.00 -4.54 -6.04
N ILE A 25 2.73 -3.40 -6.70
CA ILE A 25 3.42 -3.02 -7.93
C ILE A 25 4.91 -2.81 -7.66
N LEU A 26 5.25 -2.08 -6.61
CA LEU A 26 6.64 -1.76 -6.26
C LEU A 26 7.44 -3.02 -5.93
N VAL A 27 6.89 -3.91 -5.11
CA VAL A 27 7.55 -5.17 -4.73
C VAL A 27 7.71 -6.08 -5.95
N SER A 28 6.67 -6.21 -6.80
CA SER A 28 6.74 -7.02 -8.02
C SER A 28 7.80 -6.50 -8.99
N HIS A 29 7.89 -5.18 -9.15
CA HIS A 29 8.91 -4.55 -9.99
C HIS A 29 10.32 -4.73 -9.43
N ALA A 30 10.48 -4.51 -8.12
CA ALA A 30 11.78 -4.65 -7.44
C ALA A 30 12.34 -6.08 -7.55
N ILE A 31 11.50 -7.10 -7.33
CA ILE A 31 11.92 -8.50 -7.42
C ILE A 31 12.39 -8.84 -8.84
N ARG A 32 11.62 -8.43 -9.86
CA ARG A 32 11.99 -8.67 -11.25
C ARG A 32 13.32 -8.01 -11.59
N HIS A 33 13.49 -6.75 -11.20
CA HIS A 33 14.72 -6.01 -11.48
C HIS A 33 15.94 -6.65 -10.80
N VAL A 34 15.82 -6.99 -9.51
CA VAL A 34 16.91 -7.65 -8.76
C VAL A 34 17.27 -9.01 -9.39
N SER A 35 16.27 -9.77 -9.84
CA SER A 35 16.52 -11.07 -10.49
C SER A 35 17.25 -10.92 -11.83
N GLU A 36 16.84 -9.96 -12.66
CA GLU A 36 17.50 -9.67 -13.94
C GLU A 36 18.93 -9.14 -13.75
N ASP A 37 19.16 -8.28 -12.75
CA ASP A 37 20.50 -7.76 -12.44
C ASP A 37 21.43 -8.88 -11.95
N TYR A 38 20.92 -9.80 -11.13
CA TYR A 38 21.69 -10.95 -10.66
C TYR A 38 22.14 -11.84 -11.82
N ILE A 39 21.23 -12.14 -12.75
CA ILE A 39 21.56 -12.94 -13.94
C ILE A 39 22.55 -12.20 -14.83
N ALA A 40 22.34 -10.92 -15.08
CA ALA A 40 23.24 -10.12 -15.90
C ALA A 40 24.66 -10.07 -15.33
N SER A 41 24.82 -9.93 -14.00
CA SER A 41 26.12 -9.98 -13.34
C SER A 41 26.81 -11.34 -13.52
N ARG A 42 26.03 -12.43 -13.48
CA ARG A 42 26.58 -13.79 -13.74
C ARG A 42 27.01 -13.96 -15.19
N LEU A 43 26.19 -13.49 -16.15
CA LEU A 43 26.53 -13.52 -17.57
C LEU A 43 27.77 -12.68 -17.88
N GLU A 44 27.99 -11.56 -17.18
CA GLU A 44 29.19 -10.74 -17.29
C GLU A 44 30.43 -11.53 -16.84
N HIS A 45 30.35 -12.20 -15.69
CA HIS A 45 31.43 -13.06 -15.19
C HIS A 45 31.74 -14.23 -16.14
N ASP A 46 30.71 -14.86 -16.71
CA ASP A 46 30.85 -15.91 -17.70
C ASP A 46 31.52 -15.36 -18.99
N SER A 47 31.15 -14.16 -19.41
CA SER A 47 31.79 -13.47 -20.56
C SER A 47 33.29 -13.24 -20.33
N GLU A 48 33.68 -12.75 -19.13
CA GLU A 48 35.09 -12.56 -18.77
C GLU A 48 35.85 -13.89 -18.75
N THR A 49 35.22 -14.96 -18.26
CA THR A 49 35.77 -16.30 -18.26
C THR A 49 36.02 -16.78 -19.71
N MET A 50 35.05 -16.59 -20.60
CA MET A 50 35.18 -16.91 -22.01
C MET A 50 36.26 -16.08 -22.70
N LEU A 51 36.38 -14.81 -22.38
CA LEU A 51 37.46 -13.95 -22.90
C LEU A 51 38.83 -14.51 -22.50
N SER A 52 38.97 -15.01 -21.27
CA SER A 52 40.21 -15.61 -20.78
C SER A 52 40.59 -16.91 -21.52
N ALA A 53 39.58 -17.63 -22.04
CA ALA A 53 39.74 -18.88 -22.77
C ALA A 53 40.10 -18.70 -24.27
N ILE A 54 40.03 -17.45 -24.78
CA ILE A 54 40.40 -17.13 -26.17
C ILE A 54 41.89 -16.85 -26.21
N SER A 55 42.59 -17.54 -27.12
CA SER A 55 43.98 -17.30 -27.43
C SER A 55 44.14 -16.88 -28.89
N PHE A 56 45.10 -15.98 -29.12
CA PHE A 56 45.47 -15.44 -30.46
C PHE A 56 46.91 -15.94 -30.73
N PRO A 57 47.13 -17.00 -31.52
CA PRO A 57 48.45 -17.40 -31.92
C PRO A 57 49.01 -16.36 -32.88
N ASP A 58 50.38 -16.19 -32.89
CA ASP A 58 51.08 -15.25 -33.76
C ASP A 58 50.81 -15.47 -35.27
N THR A 59 50.49 -16.69 -35.64
CA THR A 59 50.12 -17.09 -37.01
C THR A 59 48.87 -18.01 -36.93
N GLY A 60 47.70 -17.45 -37.32
CA GLY A 60 46.51 -18.25 -37.46
C GLY A 60 45.26 -17.64 -36.85
N PRO A 61 44.11 -18.29 -37.00
CA PRO A 61 42.83 -17.79 -36.47
C PRO A 61 42.80 -17.90 -34.93
N ALA A 62 41.91 -17.12 -34.31
CA ALA A 62 41.63 -17.23 -32.87
C ALA A 62 41.29 -18.69 -32.48
N HIS A 63 41.76 -19.10 -31.32
CA HIS A 63 41.49 -20.45 -30.77
C HIS A 63 40.77 -20.32 -29.44
N LEU A 64 39.70 -21.11 -29.26
CA LEU A 64 38.94 -21.17 -28.03
C LEU A 64 39.26 -22.46 -27.25
N ASP A 65 39.85 -22.31 -26.07
CA ASP A 65 40.06 -23.42 -25.15
C ASP A 65 38.76 -23.80 -24.44
N SER A 66 38.04 -24.74 -25.05
CA SER A 66 36.74 -25.17 -24.53
C SER A 66 36.84 -25.92 -23.18
N VAL A 67 38.02 -26.31 -22.70
CA VAL A 67 38.21 -26.95 -21.41
C VAL A 67 38.03 -25.96 -20.27
N ARG A 68 38.36 -24.69 -20.49
CA ARG A 68 38.22 -23.59 -19.52
C ARG A 68 36.78 -23.09 -19.38
N ILE A 69 35.91 -23.45 -20.31
CA ILE A 69 34.50 -23.07 -20.30
C ILE A 69 33.70 -24.14 -19.56
N ASP A 70 32.78 -23.70 -18.72
CA ASP A 70 31.94 -24.60 -17.94
C ASP A 70 31.26 -25.65 -18.83
N GLY A 71 31.23 -26.91 -18.33
CA GLY A 71 30.63 -28.04 -19.02
C GLY A 71 29.16 -27.90 -19.34
N ILE A 72 28.45 -26.94 -18.69
CA ILE A 72 27.03 -26.64 -18.95
C ILE A 72 26.83 -26.19 -20.40
N TYR A 73 27.77 -25.43 -20.98
CA TYR A 73 27.72 -24.95 -22.36
C TYR A 73 27.92 -26.02 -23.41
N ARG A 74 28.24 -27.27 -22.98
CA ARG A 74 28.41 -28.44 -23.86
C ARG A 74 27.19 -29.36 -23.89
N ARG A 75 26.26 -29.21 -22.92
CA ARG A 75 25.06 -30.06 -22.84
C ARG A 75 23.97 -29.49 -23.76
N PRO A 76 23.46 -30.29 -24.72
CA PRO A 76 22.40 -29.82 -25.59
C PRO A 76 21.19 -29.27 -24.80
N TYR A 77 20.74 -28.10 -25.20
CA TYR A 77 19.56 -27.42 -24.60
C TYR A 77 19.67 -27.20 -23.09
N SER A 78 20.89 -26.94 -22.59
CA SER A 78 21.14 -26.72 -21.15
C SER A 78 20.55 -25.45 -20.58
N GLY A 79 20.06 -24.54 -21.42
CA GLY A 79 19.65 -23.22 -21.01
C GLY A 79 20.79 -22.20 -20.93
N HIS A 80 22.04 -22.60 -21.14
CA HIS A 80 23.23 -21.75 -21.15
C HIS A 80 23.87 -21.77 -22.52
N TYR A 81 23.96 -20.62 -23.15
CA TYR A 81 24.37 -20.46 -24.52
C TYR A 81 25.41 -19.37 -24.67
N TYR A 82 26.34 -19.51 -25.60
CA TYR A 82 27.22 -18.43 -26.00
C TYR A 82 27.43 -18.37 -27.52
N LEU A 83 27.71 -17.17 -27.99
CA LEU A 83 28.17 -16.87 -29.33
C LEU A 83 29.33 -15.88 -29.21
N ILE A 84 30.49 -16.24 -29.73
CA ILE A 84 31.70 -15.40 -29.67
C ILE A 84 32.16 -15.12 -31.10
N GLN A 85 32.32 -13.84 -31.41
CA GLN A 85 32.95 -13.38 -32.65
C GLN A 85 34.32 -12.79 -32.32
N ALA A 86 35.38 -13.32 -32.88
CA ALA A 86 36.75 -12.85 -32.72
C ALA A 86 37.34 -12.63 -34.15
N GLY A 87 37.32 -11.39 -34.61
CA GLY A 87 37.60 -11.05 -36.02
C GLY A 87 36.63 -11.78 -36.95
N ASP A 88 37.17 -12.58 -37.88
CA ASP A 88 36.39 -13.37 -38.85
C ASP A 88 35.96 -14.73 -38.31
N THR A 89 36.41 -15.12 -37.11
CA THR A 89 36.10 -16.43 -36.51
C THR A 89 34.92 -16.35 -35.57
N VAL A 90 33.96 -17.26 -35.74
CA VAL A 90 32.76 -17.35 -34.88
C VAL A 90 32.78 -18.67 -34.14
N PHE A 91 32.71 -18.60 -32.78
CA PHE A 91 32.56 -19.75 -31.90
C PHE A 91 31.14 -19.77 -31.34
N ARG A 92 30.54 -20.94 -31.32
CA ARG A 92 29.19 -21.14 -30.76
C ARG A 92 29.20 -22.28 -29.73
N SER A 93 28.38 -22.17 -28.73
CA SER A 93 28.22 -23.23 -27.72
C SER A 93 27.59 -24.48 -28.34
N ARG A 94 28.04 -25.68 -27.90
CA ARG A 94 27.42 -26.95 -28.30
C ARG A 94 26.00 -27.09 -27.74
N SER A 95 25.66 -26.35 -26.69
CA SER A 95 24.33 -26.34 -26.10
C SER A 95 23.27 -25.82 -27.04
N LEU A 96 23.61 -24.95 -28.00
CA LEU A 96 22.67 -24.49 -29.06
C LEU A 96 22.24 -25.63 -30.00
N TRP A 97 23.04 -26.69 -30.12
CA TRP A 97 22.83 -27.84 -31.03
C TRP A 97 22.53 -27.37 -32.46
N ASP A 98 21.31 -27.48 -32.93
CA ASP A 98 20.84 -27.12 -34.28
C ASP A 98 20.24 -25.71 -34.37
N HIS A 99 20.11 -24.99 -33.22
CA HIS A 99 19.57 -23.67 -33.19
C HIS A 99 20.65 -22.59 -33.30
N ASN A 100 20.28 -21.44 -33.89
CA ASN A 100 21.14 -20.27 -33.94
C ASN A 100 20.62 -19.23 -32.96
N LEU A 101 21.53 -18.60 -32.23
CA LEU A 101 21.23 -17.48 -31.36
C LEU A 101 21.14 -16.23 -32.25
N SER A 102 19.93 -15.67 -32.39
CA SER A 102 19.71 -14.45 -33.18
C SER A 102 20.12 -13.21 -32.37
N VAL A 103 21.43 -12.99 -32.25
CA VAL A 103 21.99 -11.84 -31.53
C VAL A 103 22.56 -10.86 -32.55
N PRO A 104 22.25 -9.56 -32.50
CA PRO A 104 22.92 -8.54 -33.32
C PRO A 104 24.34 -8.31 -32.78
N LEU A 105 25.31 -9.05 -33.31
CA LEU A 105 26.73 -8.92 -32.92
C LEU A 105 27.34 -7.57 -33.35
N ASP A 106 26.71 -6.88 -34.30
CA ASP A 106 27.12 -5.56 -34.79
C ASP A 106 26.70 -4.39 -33.89
N SER A 107 25.95 -4.63 -32.81
CA SER A 107 25.55 -3.55 -31.92
C SER A 107 26.73 -3.06 -31.09
N ARG A 108 27.19 -1.84 -31.31
CA ARG A 108 28.33 -1.21 -30.59
C ARG A 108 28.05 -0.83 -29.13
N GLU A 109 26.92 -1.21 -28.60
CA GLU A 109 26.53 -0.93 -27.19
C GLU A 109 27.05 -2.05 -26.29
N ALA A 110 28.15 -1.83 -25.59
CA ALA A 110 28.67 -2.74 -24.59
C ALA A 110 27.69 -2.86 -23.39
N GLY A 111 27.52 -4.08 -22.89
CA GLY A 111 26.62 -4.34 -21.73
C GLY A 111 25.15 -4.34 -22.09
N LYS A 112 24.79 -4.47 -23.36
CA LYS A 112 23.39 -4.53 -23.80
C LYS A 112 22.75 -5.84 -23.38
N ARG A 113 21.66 -5.71 -22.61
CA ARG A 113 20.80 -6.83 -22.22
C ARG A 113 19.70 -7.00 -23.26
N LEU A 114 19.50 -8.22 -23.74
CA LEU A 114 18.47 -8.54 -24.73
C LEU A 114 17.65 -9.74 -24.26
N HIS A 115 16.34 -9.62 -24.35
CA HIS A 115 15.44 -10.73 -24.19
C HIS A 115 15.24 -11.40 -25.55
N LEU A 116 15.57 -12.68 -25.63
CA LEU A 116 15.55 -13.48 -26.86
C LEU A 116 14.74 -14.75 -26.66
N GLN A 117 14.35 -15.35 -27.75
CA GLN A 117 13.83 -16.72 -27.73
C GLN A 117 14.93 -17.70 -28.12
N GLY A 118 15.19 -18.66 -27.25
CA GLY A 118 16.15 -19.72 -27.45
C GLY A 118 15.55 -21.00 -28.01
N PRO A 119 16.34 -22.09 -28.01
CA PRO A 119 15.85 -23.41 -28.37
C PRO A 119 14.61 -23.79 -27.59
N LYS A 120 13.65 -24.47 -28.23
CA LYS A 120 12.38 -24.89 -27.60
C LYS A 120 11.54 -23.76 -27.00
N ASN A 121 11.62 -22.55 -27.55
CA ASN A 121 10.95 -21.36 -27.05
C ASN A 121 11.32 -20.95 -25.63
N GLN A 122 12.53 -21.26 -25.17
CA GLN A 122 13.04 -20.80 -23.88
C GLN A 122 13.18 -19.28 -23.86
N PRO A 123 12.64 -18.56 -22.86
CA PRO A 123 12.91 -17.15 -22.69
C PRO A 123 14.35 -16.96 -22.23
N LEU A 124 15.18 -16.30 -23.03
CA LEU A 124 16.58 -16.07 -22.72
C LEU A 124 16.85 -14.62 -22.36
N LEU A 125 17.68 -14.38 -21.36
CA LEU A 125 18.39 -13.14 -21.16
C LEU A 125 19.79 -13.28 -21.75
N ALA A 126 20.12 -12.44 -22.74
CA ALA A 126 21.45 -12.40 -23.34
C ALA A 126 22.14 -11.11 -22.94
N LEU A 127 23.43 -11.19 -22.63
CA LEU A 127 24.34 -10.09 -22.41
C LEU A 127 25.35 -10.06 -23.53
N ILE A 128 25.49 -8.89 -24.19
CA ILE A 128 26.50 -8.66 -25.22
C ILE A 128 27.59 -7.78 -24.64
N THR A 129 28.82 -8.26 -24.72
CA THR A 129 30.02 -7.53 -24.27
C THR A 129 31.02 -7.41 -25.41
N HIS A 130 31.72 -6.30 -25.47
CA HIS A 130 32.75 -6.02 -26.47
C HIS A 130 34.08 -5.84 -25.78
N TYR A 131 35.09 -6.52 -26.29
CA TYR A 131 36.47 -6.48 -25.78
C TYR A 131 37.45 -6.21 -26.90
N HIS A 132 38.55 -5.59 -26.56
CA HIS A 132 39.70 -5.42 -27.46
C HIS A 132 40.87 -6.19 -26.87
N ARG A 133 41.40 -7.18 -27.62
CA ARG A 133 42.56 -7.94 -27.21
C ARG A 133 43.44 -8.28 -28.42
N ALA A 134 44.76 -8.13 -28.27
CA ALA A 134 45.74 -8.37 -29.34
C ALA A 134 45.44 -7.66 -30.67
N GLY A 135 44.89 -6.44 -30.59
CA GLY A 135 44.52 -5.64 -31.76
C GLY A 135 43.27 -6.07 -32.51
N GLN A 136 42.55 -7.06 -31.97
CA GLN A 136 41.29 -7.57 -32.54
C GLN A 136 40.09 -7.19 -31.66
N GLU A 137 38.97 -6.93 -32.28
CA GLU A 137 37.69 -6.73 -31.64
C GLU A 137 37.05 -8.12 -31.39
N ILE A 138 36.59 -8.33 -30.16
CA ILE A 138 35.91 -9.54 -29.73
C ILE A 138 34.54 -9.20 -29.21
N THR A 139 33.49 -9.75 -29.81
CA THR A 139 32.13 -9.65 -29.30
C THR A 139 31.72 -10.98 -28.68
N ILE A 140 31.34 -10.94 -27.43
CA ILE A 140 30.86 -12.12 -26.70
C ILE A 140 29.41 -11.91 -26.33
N ALA A 141 28.53 -12.80 -26.78
CA ALA A 141 27.15 -12.86 -26.36
C ALA A 141 26.97 -14.13 -25.51
N VAL A 142 26.58 -13.94 -24.26
CA VAL A 142 26.23 -15.04 -23.34
C VAL A 142 24.77 -14.94 -23.02
N ALA A 143 24.06 -16.06 -23.03
CA ALA A 143 22.63 -16.11 -22.78
C ALA A 143 22.25 -17.23 -21.83
N GLU A 144 21.23 -16.98 -21.01
CA GLU A 144 20.72 -17.90 -20.02
C GLU A 144 19.19 -17.99 -20.07
N ASP A 145 18.68 -19.20 -19.87
CA ASP A 145 17.25 -19.53 -19.80
C ASP A 145 16.63 -18.98 -18.51
N LEU A 146 15.60 -18.16 -18.65
CA LEU A 146 14.88 -17.55 -17.54
C LEU A 146 13.74 -18.43 -17.01
N THR A 147 13.43 -19.57 -17.64
CA THR A 147 12.23 -20.38 -17.34
C THR A 147 12.12 -20.70 -15.85
N ASP A 148 13.18 -21.23 -15.25
CA ASP A 148 13.18 -21.61 -13.84
C ASP A 148 13.12 -20.42 -12.91
N ILE A 149 13.76 -19.32 -13.27
CA ILE A 149 13.81 -18.10 -12.50
C ILE A 149 12.45 -17.38 -12.55
N GLU A 150 11.84 -17.27 -13.73
CA GLU A 150 10.50 -16.72 -13.90
C GLU A 150 9.45 -17.53 -13.13
N ALA A 151 9.58 -18.86 -13.14
CA ALA A 151 8.72 -19.74 -12.34
C ALA A 151 8.87 -19.50 -10.82
N GLN A 152 10.10 -19.31 -10.33
CA GLN A 152 10.36 -19.00 -8.92
C GLN A 152 9.85 -17.61 -8.54
N VAL A 153 10.11 -16.60 -9.38
CA VAL A 153 9.59 -15.22 -9.19
C VAL A 153 8.07 -15.23 -9.14
N THR A 154 7.43 -15.92 -10.07
CA THR A 154 5.96 -16.03 -10.12
C THR A 154 5.41 -16.71 -8.87
N ARG A 155 6.02 -17.80 -8.43
CA ARG A 155 5.64 -18.48 -7.18
C ARG A 155 5.79 -17.57 -5.96
N PHE A 156 6.91 -16.86 -5.88
CA PHE A 156 7.12 -15.89 -4.81
C PHE A 156 6.05 -14.78 -4.84
N GLN A 157 5.75 -14.22 -6.01
CA GLN A 157 4.72 -13.20 -6.17
C GLN A 157 3.33 -13.71 -5.74
N GLN A 158 2.99 -14.95 -6.07
CA GLN A 158 1.72 -15.56 -5.65
C GLN A 158 1.64 -15.70 -4.12
N VAL A 159 2.68 -16.24 -3.47
CA VAL A 159 2.73 -16.38 -2.02
C VAL A 159 2.68 -15.01 -1.35
N PHE A 160 3.49 -14.06 -1.83
CA PHE A 160 3.52 -12.69 -1.32
C PHE A 160 2.15 -12.03 -1.43
N THR A 161 1.51 -12.11 -2.60
CA THR A 161 0.17 -11.53 -2.82
C THR A 161 -0.88 -12.16 -1.90
N PHE A 162 -0.83 -13.48 -1.70
CA PHE A 162 -1.75 -14.17 -0.80
C PHE A 162 -1.58 -13.72 0.66
N VAL A 163 -0.35 -13.67 1.16
CA VAL A 163 -0.05 -13.19 2.52
C VAL A 163 -0.44 -11.71 2.68
N ALA A 164 -0.10 -10.89 1.69
CA ALA A 164 -0.45 -9.48 1.69
C ALA A 164 -1.97 -9.24 1.70
N LEU A 165 -2.76 -10.05 0.98
CA LEU A 165 -4.22 -10.00 1.01
C LEU A 165 -4.77 -10.36 2.40
N ILE A 166 -4.23 -11.38 3.05
CA ILE A 166 -4.64 -11.74 4.41
C ILE A 166 -4.39 -10.57 5.36
N LEU A 167 -3.19 -9.99 5.32
CA LEU A 167 -2.82 -8.83 6.14
C LEU A 167 -3.71 -7.61 5.84
N PHE A 168 -4.05 -7.38 4.58
CA PHE A 168 -4.97 -6.33 4.17
C PHE A 168 -6.34 -6.49 4.81
N PHE A 169 -6.93 -7.69 4.76
CA PHE A 169 -8.23 -7.96 5.38
C PHE A 169 -8.20 -7.83 6.91
N ILE A 170 -7.11 -8.29 7.54
CA ILE A 170 -6.90 -8.09 8.99
C ILE A 170 -6.86 -6.58 9.30
N MET A 171 -6.11 -5.80 8.54
CA MET A 171 -5.98 -4.36 8.74
C MET A 171 -7.31 -3.62 8.53
N VAL A 172 -8.08 -3.97 7.51
CA VAL A 172 -9.44 -3.43 7.28
C VAL A 172 -10.36 -3.76 8.45
N THR A 173 -10.29 -4.98 8.98
CA THR A 173 -11.11 -5.40 10.12
C THR A 173 -10.75 -4.62 11.39
N ILE A 174 -9.46 -4.51 11.69
CA ILE A 174 -8.96 -3.72 12.84
C ILE A 174 -9.40 -2.25 12.68
N GLN A 175 -9.23 -1.66 11.51
CA GLN A 175 -9.63 -0.29 11.22
C GLN A 175 -11.13 -0.08 11.41
N ALA A 176 -11.98 -0.99 10.90
CA ALA A 176 -13.42 -0.94 11.08
C ALA A 176 -13.80 -1.02 12.56
N LEU A 177 -13.14 -1.89 13.34
CA LEU A 177 -13.34 -2.03 14.76
C LEU A 177 -12.94 -0.76 15.52
N LEU A 178 -11.79 -0.18 15.21
CA LEU A 178 -11.33 1.07 15.84
C LEU A 178 -12.27 2.24 15.57
N VAL A 179 -12.74 2.39 14.32
CA VAL A 179 -13.73 3.42 13.97
C VAL A 179 -15.06 3.18 14.70
N TYR A 180 -15.51 1.94 14.77
CA TYR A 180 -16.74 1.58 15.50
C TYR A 180 -16.64 1.89 17.00
N LEU A 181 -15.55 1.46 17.65
CA LEU A 181 -15.34 1.70 19.07
C LEU A 181 -15.13 3.18 19.39
N GLY A 182 -14.38 3.90 18.55
CA GLY A 182 -14.09 5.33 18.73
C GLY A 182 -15.31 6.23 18.57
N LEU A 183 -16.30 5.83 17.74
CA LEU A 183 -17.50 6.65 17.51
C LEU A 183 -18.69 6.23 18.38
N ARG A 184 -18.65 5.09 19.06
CA ARG A 184 -19.70 4.62 19.95
C ARG A 184 -20.06 5.61 21.07
N PRO A 185 -19.09 6.29 21.74
CA PRO A 185 -19.40 7.25 22.78
C PRO A 185 -20.22 8.47 22.29
N ILE A 186 -20.07 8.85 21.04
CA ILE A 186 -20.87 9.96 20.45
C ILE A 186 -22.33 9.56 20.32
N GLU A 187 -22.62 8.30 20.01
CA GLU A 187 -24.00 7.78 19.97
C GLU A 187 -24.60 7.72 21.38
N ALA A 188 -23.81 7.39 22.41
CA ALA A 188 -24.26 7.39 23.79
C ALA A 188 -24.66 8.82 24.24
N VAL A 189 -23.84 9.84 23.96
CA VAL A 189 -24.17 11.24 24.27
C VAL A 189 -25.43 11.68 23.53
N ARG A 190 -25.62 11.27 22.30
CA ARG A 190 -26.85 11.58 21.54
C ARG A 190 -28.08 10.96 22.18
N GLU A 191 -27.99 9.74 22.66
CA GLU A 191 -29.11 9.06 23.35
C GLU A 191 -29.41 9.75 24.69
N ASP A 192 -28.40 10.17 25.43
CA ASP A 192 -28.58 10.93 26.68
C ASP A 192 -29.26 12.29 26.43
N ILE A 193 -28.90 13.00 25.34
CA ILE A 193 -29.60 14.23 24.94
C ILE A 193 -31.08 13.96 24.65
N ARG A 194 -31.38 12.86 23.96
CA ARG A 194 -32.77 12.48 23.68
C ARG A 194 -33.57 12.14 24.94
N LYS A 195 -32.94 11.46 25.90
CA LYS A 195 -33.56 11.18 27.22
C LYS A 195 -33.79 12.47 28.02
N LEU A 196 -32.88 13.44 27.87
CA LEU A 196 -33.01 14.76 28.49
C LEU A 196 -34.20 15.56 27.89
N GLU A 197 -34.41 15.52 26.55
CA GLU A 197 -35.55 16.09 25.87
C GLU A 197 -36.89 15.48 26.39
N GLN A 198 -36.87 14.18 26.71
CA GLN A 198 -38.02 13.45 27.25
C GLN A 198 -38.22 13.68 28.77
N GLY A 199 -37.30 14.40 29.43
CA GLY A 199 -37.34 14.63 30.86
C GLY A 199 -36.96 13.41 31.71
N SER A 200 -36.44 12.35 31.12
CA SER A 200 -36.06 11.11 31.83
C SER A 200 -34.69 11.23 32.52
N VAL A 201 -33.88 12.21 32.17
CA VAL A 201 -32.60 12.50 32.82
C VAL A 201 -32.45 14.01 32.94
N GLU A 202 -31.79 14.52 34.00
CA GLU A 202 -31.57 15.95 34.22
C GLU A 202 -30.20 16.44 33.73
N LYS A 203 -29.28 15.52 33.45
CA LYS A 203 -27.90 15.80 33.00
C LYS A 203 -27.37 14.68 32.11
N LEU A 204 -26.40 15.04 31.28
CA LEU A 204 -25.65 14.09 30.46
C LEU A 204 -24.67 13.29 31.31
N SER A 205 -24.43 12.02 30.96
CA SER A 205 -23.45 11.17 31.61
C SER A 205 -22.03 11.70 31.45
N ASN A 206 -21.25 11.68 32.51
CA ASN A 206 -19.81 12.02 32.47
C ASN A 206 -18.91 10.83 32.06
N GLN A 207 -19.48 9.66 31.79
CA GLN A 207 -18.74 8.49 31.33
C GLN A 207 -18.50 8.55 29.82
N VAL A 208 -17.72 9.52 29.39
CA VAL A 208 -17.33 9.77 28.00
C VAL A 208 -15.80 9.90 27.89
N PRO A 209 -15.22 9.64 26.72
CA PRO A 209 -13.79 9.89 26.47
C PRO A 209 -13.38 11.33 26.79
N SER A 210 -12.10 11.48 27.14
CA SER A 210 -11.49 12.74 27.54
C SER A 210 -11.69 13.86 26.50
N GLU A 211 -11.73 13.49 25.22
CA GLU A 211 -11.90 14.43 24.10
C GLU A 211 -13.30 15.04 24.03
N ILE A 212 -14.31 14.34 24.56
CA ILE A 212 -15.72 14.77 24.54
C ILE A 212 -16.11 15.36 25.90
N GLN A 213 -15.39 15.05 26.96
CA GLN A 213 -15.71 15.45 28.33
C GLN A 213 -15.88 16.98 28.51
N PRO A 214 -15.03 17.87 27.91
CA PRO A 214 -15.23 19.31 28.00
C PRO A 214 -16.57 19.75 27.41
N LEU A 215 -17.00 19.15 26.31
CA LEU A 215 -18.29 19.45 25.70
C LEU A 215 -19.46 19.04 26.59
N VAL A 216 -19.40 17.82 27.17
CA VAL A 216 -20.45 17.33 28.10
C VAL A 216 -20.54 18.21 29.33
N ASN A 217 -19.41 18.63 29.89
CA ASN A 217 -19.36 19.53 31.04
C ASN A 217 -20.01 20.89 30.73
N GLU A 218 -19.73 21.46 29.57
CA GLU A 218 -20.30 22.77 29.17
C GLU A 218 -21.82 22.67 28.94
N VAL A 219 -22.28 21.59 28.31
CA VAL A 219 -23.73 21.33 28.16
C VAL A 219 -24.40 21.18 29.52
N ASN A 220 -23.83 20.41 30.44
CA ASN A 220 -24.37 20.24 31.80
C ASN A 220 -24.42 21.55 32.57
N ARG A 221 -23.41 22.42 32.40
CA ARG A 221 -23.38 23.78 32.97
C ARG A 221 -24.51 24.67 32.42
N LEU A 222 -24.71 24.63 31.10
CA LEU A 222 -25.81 25.38 30.47
C LEU A 222 -27.19 24.93 30.96
N LEU A 223 -27.39 23.62 31.07
CA LEU A 223 -28.61 23.04 31.64
C LEU A 223 -28.88 23.51 33.06
N GLN A 224 -27.85 23.53 33.92
CA GLN A 224 -27.96 24.03 35.29
C GLN A 224 -28.33 25.53 35.34
N LEU A 225 -27.72 26.35 34.48
CA LEU A 225 -28.06 27.77 34.38
C LEU A 225 -29.51 28.00 33.90
N MET A 226 -29.96 27.20 32.93
CA MET A 226 -31.35 27.28 32.46
C MET A 226 -32.34 26.88 33.56
N HIS A 227 -32.05 25.81 34.30
CA HIS A 227 -32.89 25.38 35.41
C HIS A 227 -33.01 26.46 36.51
N GLN A 228 -31.87 27.08 36.86
CA GLN A 228 -31.84 28.18 37.82
C GLN A 228 -32.68 29.39 37.34
N ARG A 229 -32.57 29.75 36.05
CA ARG A 229 -33.37 30.84 35.46
C ARG A 229 -34.86 30.54 35.49
N MET A 230 -35.25 29.31 35.12
CA MET A 230 -36.65 28.88 35.16
C MET A 230 -37.23 28.90 36.57
N THR A 231 -36.45 28.44 37.56
CA THR A 231 -36.85 28.43 38.97
C THR A 231 -37.07 29.90 39.48
N ARG A 232 -36.10 30.79 39.16
CA ARG A 232 -36.24 32.21 39.51
C ARG A 232 -37.47 32.84 38.85
N SER A 233 -37.74 32.55 37.57
CA SER A 233 -38.91 33.07 36.86
C SER A 233 -40.23 32.57 37.48
N ARG A 234 -40.27 31.26 37.84
CA ARG A 234 -41.43 30.67 38.52
C ARG A 234 -41.69 31.31 39.87
N ASN A 235 -40.63 31.52 40.66
CA ASN A 235 -40.74 32.16 41.97
C ASN A 235 -41.22 33.63 41.82
N ALA A 236 -40.67 34.38 40.87
CA ALA A 236 -41.11 35.74 40.60
C ALA A 236 -42.60 35.83 40.16
N LEU A 237 -43.04 34.86 39.33
CA LEU A 237 -44.48 34.77 38.95
C LEU A 237 -45.35 34.37 40.16
N GLY A 238 -44.88 33.50 41.04
CA GLY A 238 -45.56 33.15 42.29
C GLY A 238 -45.71 34.35 43.24
N ASP A 239 -44.64 35.14 43.39
CA ASP A 239 -44.62 36.34 44.20
C ASP A 239 -45.55 37.42 43.60
N LEU A 240 -45.59 37.63 42.29
CA LEU A 240 -46.54 38.51 41.61
C LEU A 240 -47.97 38.06 41.81
N ALA A 241 -48.25 36.76 41.67
CA ALA A 241 -49.61 36.25 41.90
C ALA A 241 -50.07 36.48 43.37
N HIS A 242 -49.15 36.32 44.32
CA HIS A 242 -49.43 36.58 45.74
C HIS A 242 -49.63 38.09 46.01
N ALA A 243 -48.81 38.95 45.41
CA ALA A 243 -48.92 40.39 45.54
C ALA A 243 -50.21 40.93 44.91
N LEU A 244 -50.72 40.39 43.82
CA LEU A 244 -51.97 40.72 43.17
C LEU A 244 -53.22 40.20 43.92
N LYS A 245 -53.07 39.04 44.60
CA LYS A 245 -54.19 38.47 45.37
C LYS A 245 -54.66 39.35 46.54
N LYS A 246 -53.69 39.99 47.25
CA LYS A 246 -54.01 40.94 48.36
C LYS A 246 -54.85 42.09 47.94
N PRO A 247 -54.53 42.94 46.98
CA PRO A 247 -55.37 44.11 46.57
C PRO A 247 -56.70 43.67 45.95
N LEU A 248 -56.71 42.51 45.19
CA LEU A 248 -57.95 41.95 44.66
C LEU A 248 -58.93 41.52 45.75
N THR A 249 -58.44 40.96 46.84
CA THR A 249 -59.23 40.57 48.00
C THR A 249 -59.85 41.81 48.68
N VAL A 250 -59.06 42.87 48.84
CA VAL A 250 -59.54 44.17 49.39
C VAL A 250 -60.58 44.78 48.49
N ILE A 251 -60.39 44.87 47.17
CA ILE A 251 -61.38 45.36 46.22
C ILE A 251 -62.68 44.53 46.27
N ARG A 252 -62.59 43.23 46.39
CA ARG A 252 -63.75 42.33 46.51
C ARG A 252 -64.49 42.53 47.83
N GLN A 253 -63.79 42.82 48.92
CA GLN A 253 -64.33 43.09 50.23
C GLN A 253 -65.05 44.44 50.26
N VAL A 254 -64.46 45.52 49.68
CA VAL A 254 -65.09 46.88 49.54
C VAL A 254 -66.32 46.79 48.65
N ARG A 255 -66.39 45.93 47.66
CA ARG A 255 -67.59 45.78 46.79
C ARG A 255 -68.72 44.98 47.45
N GLN A 256 -68.39 44.21 48.49
CA GLN A 256 -69.37 43.43 49.28
C GLN A 256 -69.85 44.14 50.55
N ASP A 257 -69.25 45.26 50.90
CA ASP A 257 -69.71 46.08 52.07
C ASP A 257 -71.01 46.79 51.74
N PRO A 258 -72.08 46.51 52.41
CA PRO A 258 -73.39 47.07 52.08
C PRO A 258 -73.54 48.55 52.48
N VAL A 259 -72.53 49.25 53.02
CA VAL A 259 -72.58 50.64 53.55
C VAL A 259 -72.42 51.71 52.46
N ILE A 260 -72.19 51.37 51.18
CA ILE A 260 -72.14 52.35 50.09
C ILE A 260 -73.32 52.14 49.14
N LYS A 261 -74.51 52.11 49.70
CA LYS A 261 -75.76 52.36 49.01
C LYS A 261 -76.60 53.34 49.83
N GLU A 262 -76.24 54.57 49.78
CA GLU A 262 -77.10 55.71 49.91
C GLU A 262 -76.62 56.84 48.99
#